data_5aa4110fce55545f1c6b4880af917e5d
#
_entry.id   5aa4110fce55545f1c6b4880af917e5d
#
_cell.length_a   1.000
_cell.length_b   1.000
_cell.length_c   1.000
_cell.angle_alpha   90.00
_cell.angle_beta   90.00
_cell.angle_gamma   90.00
#
_symmetry.space_group_name_H-M   'P 1'
#
loop_
_entity.id
_entity.type
_entity.pdbx_description
1 polymer ?
#
loop_
_entity_poly.entity_id
_entity_poly.type
_entity_poly.pdbx_seq_one_letter_code
_entity_poly.pdbx_strand_id
1 'polypeptide(L)' 'MSEFREAFLRARRRLENGEDPDLVVPEVIAAAEAPEEIELAEALWDEGEDTDEEEAD' A
#
# COMPACT_ATOMS: atom_id res chain seq x y z
N MET A 1 11.68 10.11 11.82
CA MET A 1 10.48 9.80 11.18
C MET A 1 10.56 10.07 9.75
N SER A 2 10.15 9.16 8.92
CA SER A 2 10.28 9.38 7.52
C SER A 2 8.90 9.57 6.92
N GLU A 3 8.87 10.36 5.87
CA GLU A 3 7.61 10.62 5.21
C GLU A 3 7.06 9.34 4.62
N PHE A 4 7.96 8.46 4.21
CA PHE A 4 7.52 7.21 3.62
C PHE A 4 6.73 6.41 4.64
N ARG A 5 7.23 6.33 5.86
CA ARG A 5 6.55 5.54 6.87
C ARG A 5 5.16 6.06 7.14
N GLU A 6 5.03 7.37 7.23
CA GLU A 6 3.72 7.95 7.47
C GLU A 6 2.81 7.71 6.29
N ALA A 7 3.34 7.85 5.08
CA ALA A 7 2.54 7.63 3.91
C ALA A 7 2.10 6.17 3.84
N PHE A 8 3.00 5.27 4.22
CA PHE A 8 2.71 3.85 4.18
C PHE A 8 1.59 3.49 5.16
N LEU A 9 1.69 3.98 6.38
CA LEU A 9 0.67 3.68 7.38
C LEU A 9 -0.67 4.29 7.00
N ARG A 10 -0.63 5.50 6.46
CA ARG A 10 -1.84 6.16 6.05
C ARG A 10 -2.49 5.39 4.90
N ALA A 11 -1.67 4.90 3.98
CA ALA A 11 -2.18 4.17 2.85
C ALA A 11 -2.83 2.88 3.28
N ARG A 12 -2.24 2.18 4.25
CA ARG A 12 -2.82 0.94 4.71
C ARG A 12 -4.20 1.19 5.28
N ARG A 13 -4.34 2.29 6.00
CA ARG A 13 -5.62 2.61 6.59
C ARG A 13 -6.64 2.91 5.50
N ARG A 14 -6.22 3.62 4.46
CA ARG A 14 -7.13 3.94 3.38
C ARG A 14 -7.59 2.68 2.67
N LEU A 15 -6.68 1.73 2.49
CA LEU A 15 -7.05 0.49 1.83
C LEU A 15 -8.04 -0.29 2.69
N GLU A 16 -7.87 -0.25 3.99
CA GLU A 16 -8.78 -0.94 4.87
C GLU A 16 -10.16 -0.30 4.79
N ASN A 17 -10.21 0.97 4.48
CA ASN A 17 -11.47 1.66 4.34
C ASN A 17 -12.13 1.42 3.00
N GLY A 18 -11.46 0.68 2.12
CA GLY A 18 -12.06 0.36 0.84
C GLY A 18 -11.63 1.27 -0.29
N GLU A 19 -10.61 2.09 -0.08
CA GLU A 19 -10.17 2.96 -1.15
C GLU A 19 -9.42 2.18 -2.20
N ASP A 20 -9.39 2.75 -3.38
CA ASP A 20 -8.80 2.10 -4.52
C ASP A 20 -7.28 2.04 -4.42
N PRO A 21 -6.69 0.85 -4.47
CA PRO A 21 -5.23 0.76 -4.39
C PRO A 21 -4.55 1.47 -5.55
N ASP A 22 -5.22 1.61 -6.68
CA ASP A 22 -4.65 2.32 -7.82
C ASP A 22 -4.37 3.77 -7.46
N LEU A 23 -5.10 4.31 -6.50
CA LEU A 23 -4.91 5.69 -6.10
C LEU A 23 -3.98 5.78 -4.89
N VAL A 24 -4.05 4.80 -4.03
CA VAL A 24 -3.30 4.84 -2.79
C VAL A 24 -1.84 4.45 -2.95
N VAL A 25 -1.59 3.35 -3.63
CA VAL A 25 -0.23 2.85 -3.75
C VAL A 25 0.73 3.81 -4.44
N PRO A 26 0.34 4.46 -5.53
CA PRO A 26 1.26 5.39 -6.18
C PRO A 26 1.71 6.52 -5.27
N GLU A 27 0.87 6.93 -4.33
CA GLU A 27 1.25 7.98 -3.41
C GLU A 27 2.36 7.51 -2.49
N VAL A 28 2.28 6.25 -2.08
CA VAL A 28 3.30 5.71 -1.19
C VAL A 28 4.60 5.55 -1.96
N ILE A 29 4.52 5.11 -3.20
CA ILE A 29 5.69 4.94 -4.02
C ILE A 29 6.37 6.29 -4.24
N ALA A 30 5.58 7.33 -4.40
CA ALA A 30 6.13 8.66 -4.59
C ALA A 30 6.89 9.13 -3.36
N ALA A 31 6.52 8.64 -2.18
CA ALA A 31 7.19 9.02 -0.96
C ALA A 31 8.40 8.14 -0.69
N ALA A 32 8.53 7.04 -1.42
CA ALA A 32 9.65 6.13 -1.21
C ALA A 32 10.93 6.75 -1.73
N GLU A 33 12.03 6.53 -1.01
CA GLU A 33 13.30 7.07 -1.42
C GLU A 33 14.32 5.99 -1.67
N ALA A 34 14.06 4.78 -1.23
CA ALA A 34 14.99 3.69 -1.40
C ALA A 34 14.29 2.53 -2.07
N PRO A 35 15.05 1.67 -2.77
CA PRO A 35 14.44 0.51 -3.44
C PRO A 35 13.66 -0.36 -2.47
N GLU A 36 14.13 -0.48 -1.25
CA GLU A 36 13.44 -1.28 -0.26
C GLU A 36 12.06 -0.73 0.02
N GLU A 37 11.98 0.59 0.06
CA GLU A 37 10.70 1.21 0.36
C GLU A 37 9.73 1.03 -0.78
N ILE A 38 10.25 1.04 -2.00
CA ILE A 38 9.40 0.83 -3.15
C ILE A 38 8.81 -0.58 -3.11
N GLU A 39 9.61 -1.55 -2.71
CA GLU A 39 9.12 -2.91 -2.61
C GLU A 39 8.03 -3.02 -1.57
N LEU A 40 8.22 -2.33 -0.45
CA LEU A 40 7.21 -2.36 0.60
C LEU A 40 5.91 -1.73 0.10
N ALA A 41 6.05 -0.64 -0.65
CA ALA A 41 4.87 0.02 -1.16
C ALA A 41 4.13 -0.87 -2.14
N GLU A 42 4.87 -1.59 -2.97
CA GLU A 42 4.24 -2.46 -3.95
C GLU A 42 3.52 -3.62 -3.29
N ALA A 43 3.96 -4.00 -2.10
CA ALA A 43 3.30 -5.06 -1.39
C ALA A 43 1.87 -4.68 -1.02
N LEU A 44 1.58 -3.39 -1.01
CA LEU A 44 0.24 -2.95 -0.70
C LEU A 44 -0.75 -3.39 -1.77
N TRP A 45 -0.26 -3.63 -2.99
CA TRP A 45 -1.13 -4.12 -4.04
C TRP A 45 -1.72 -5.46 -3.65
N ASP A 46 -0.87 -6.31 -3.07
CA ASP A 46 -1.32 -7.63 -2.67
C ASP A 46 -2.35 -7.52 -1.57
N GLU A 47 -2.16 -6.61 -0.66
CA GLU A 47 -3.11 -6.47 0.42
C GLU A 47 -4.47 -6.01 -0.09
N GLY A 48 -4.45 -5.18 -1.10
CA GLY A 48 -5.69 -4.68 -1.65
C GLY A 48 -6.47 -5.73 -2.39
N GLU A 49 -5.77 -6.65 -3.05
CA GLU A 49 -6.45 -7.67 -3.82
C GLU A 49 -6.60 -8.96 -3.09
N ASP A 50 -5.88 -9.10 -2.02
CA ASP A 50 -5.82 -10.33 -1.31
C ASP A 50 -7.13 -10.88 -0.82
N THR A 51 -8.03 -10.04 -0.54
CA THR A 51 -9.27 -10.45 0.02
C THR A 51 -9.99 -11.45 -0.81
N ASP A 52 -10.03 -11.25 -2.06
CA ASP A 52 -10.74 -12.15 -2.92
C ASP A 52 -10.16 -13.51 -2.97
N GLU A 53 -8.87 -13.60 -3.00
CA GLU A 53 -8.26 -14.85 -3.10
C GLU A 53 -8.53 -15.72 -1.94
N GLU A 54 -8.54 -15.17 -0.80
CA GLU A 54 -8.78 -15.91 0.37
C GLU A 54 -10.11 -16.54 0.38
N GLU A 55 -11.03 -15.87 -0.15
CA GLU A 55 -12.36 -16.38 -0.19
C GLU A 55 -12.47 -17.61 -0.97
N ALA A 56 -11.76 -17.70 -1.99
CA ALA A 56 -11.82 -18.80 -2.89
C ALA A 56 -11.66 -20.10 -2.19
N ASP A 57 -11.02 -20.08 -1.09
CA ASP A 57 -10.82 -21.27 -0.41
C ASP A 57 -11.88 -21.59 0.53
#